data_a766d137763a88dc28772b63f4ac94a2
#
_entry.id   a766d137763a88dc28772b63f4ac94a2
#
_cell.length_a   1.000
_cell.length_b   1.000
_cell.length_c   1.000
_cell.angle_alpha   90.00
_cell.angle_beta   90.00
_cell.angle_gamma   90.00
#
_symmetry.space_group_name_H-M   'P 1'
#
loop_
_entity.id
_entity.type
_entity.pdbx_description
1 polymer ?
#
loop_
_entity_poly.entity_id
_entity_poly.type
_entity_poly.pdbx_seq_one_letter_code
_entity_poly.pdbx_strand_id
1 'polypeptide(L)'
;MRYSCFLSFLMLIGCLSSPKQQEESSQIASDTVVEAKEQRYFSKNVKNELLLQKAMVDALQKIADSFHGEDWEYTYDFEKGEGDTPHIRIDINVQKYFKETYYAVIYASDYVNTLVRLYRIDHDVMQEKLSEYFPWMTVPSDTIFDANGDKVKDFALTFYPSSGCCRRDIYYLYLSPEKKEGQLSYIELINPTFYPKEHLIRGIGYGWPGHVELYKYRWRGEELDTLEYILPDVATKGKTFLKGRNLYGFTKEKEIRLTKLPEEYQTVIGLEYFLDYTEEDFNND
;
A
#
# COMPACT_ATOMS: atom_id res chain seq x y z
N MET A 1 -74.69 -54.00 19.48
CA MET A 1 -74.81 -54.98 18.33
C MET A 1 -73.89 -54.51 17.22
N ARG A 2 -73.09 -55.47 16.72
CA ARG A 2 -72.29 -55.50 15.45
C ARG A 2 -70.91 -54.85 15.44
N TYR A 3 -69.88 -55.63 15.66
CA TYR A 3 -68.96 -56.38 14.76
C TYR A 3 -68.05 -55.41 13.98
N SER A 4 -66.76 -55.31 14.36
CA SER A 4 -65.59 -56.08 13.96
C SER A 4 -65.28 -56.04 12.47
N CYS A 5 -64.14 -55.43 12.13
CA CYS A 5 -63.20 -56.01 11.18
C CYS A 5 -61.80 -55.42 11.34
N PHE A 6 -60.90 -56.30 11.75
CA PHE A 6 -59.42 -56.04 11.76
C PHE A 6 -58.92 -56.19 10.32
N LEU A 7 -58.14 -55.25 9.87
CA LEU A 7 -57.21 -55.43 8.71
C LEU A 7 -55.81 -54.96 9.12
N SER A 8 -54.96 -55.94 9.32
CA SER A 8 -53.50 -55.74 9.46
C SER A 8 -52.91 -55.23 8.17
N PHE A 9 -52.21 -54.10 8.21
CA PHE A 9 -51.35 -53.66 7.11
C PHE A 9 -49.89 -53.66 7.63
N LEU A 10 -49.11 -54.65 7.16
CA LEU A 10 -47.67 -54.68 7.31
C LEU A 10 -47.08 -53.55 6.49
N MET A 11 -46.51 -52.53 7.14
CA MET A 11 -45.62 -51.57 6.46
C MET A 11 -44.19 -52.07 6.58
N LEU A 12 -43.64 -52.40 5.43
CA LEU A 12 -42.20 -52.52 5.19
C LEU A 12 -41.53 -51.13 5.33
N ILE A 13 -40.73 -50.95 6.37
CA ILE A 13 -39.87 -49.80 6.51
C ILE A 13 -38.63 -50.04 5.64
N GLY A 14 -38.67 -49.51 4.44
CA GLY A 14 -37.46 -49.34 3.60
C GLY A 14 -36.69 -48.15 4.11
N CYS A 15 -35.51 -48.33 4.68
CA CYS A 15 -34.53 -47.27 4.87
C CYS A 15 -34.04 -46.71 3.58
N LEU A 16 -34.65 -45.62 3.09
CA LEU A 16 -34.09 -44.74 2.07
C LEU A 16 -33.26 -43.71 2.82
N SER A 17 -31.96 -43.87 2.86
CA SER A 17 -31.02 -42.86 3.26
C SER A 17 -31.13 -41.66 2.31
N SER A 18 -31.56 -40.54 2.84
CA SER A 18 -31.77 -39.29 2.07
C SER A 18 -30.45 -38.71 1.59
N PRO A 19 -30.31 -38.30 0.34
CA PRO A 19 -29.09 -37.67 -0.16
C PRO A 19 -28.75 -36.32 0.54
N LYS A 20 -29.70 -35.70 1.24
CA LYS A 20 -29.47 -34.47 2.01
C LYS A 20 -28.49 -34.59 3.16
N GLN A 21 -28.39 -35.76 3.81
CA GLN A 21 -27.47 -35.95 4.95
C GLN A 21 -26.01 -36.06 4.51
N GLN A 22 -25.73 -36.44 3.26
CA GLN A 22 -24.38 -36.52 2.74
C GLN A 22 -23.84 -35.16 2.24
N GLU A 23 -24.72 -34.28 1.76
CA GLU A 23 -24.36 -32.91 1.38
C GLU A 23 -24.09 -32.04 2.61
N GLU A 24 -24.93 -32.11 3.68
CA GLU A 24 -24.70 -31.37 4.91
C GLU A 24 -23.40 -31.78 5.63
N SER A 25 -23.07 -33.07 5.66
CA SER A 25 -21.81 -33.51 6.28
C SER A 25 -20.56 -33.12 5.48
N SER A 26 -20.65 -33.03 4.15
CA SER A 26 -19.53 -32.57 3.32
C SER A 26 -19.34 -31.03 3.40
N GLN A 27 -20.41 -30.29 3.53
CA GLN A 27 -20.38 -28.84 3.69
C GLN A 27 -19.85 -28.43 5.04
N ILE A 28 -20.29 -29.07 6.14
CA ILE A 28 -19.76 -28.83 7.49
C ILE A 28 -18.28 -29.20 7.60
N ALA A 29 -17.84 -30.27 6.93
CA ALA A 29 -16.42 -30.64 6.90
C ALA A 29 -15.58 -29.66 6.08
N SER A 30 -16.12 -29.07 4.99
CA SER A 30 -15.43 -28.04 4.22
C SER A 30 -15.32 -26.74 4.99
N ASP A 31 -16.37 -26.31 5.68
CA ASP A 31 -16.40 -25.06 6.44
C ASP A 31 -15.46 -25.13 7.66
N THR A 32 -15.42 -26.26 8.37
CA THR A 32 -14.45 -26.47 9.46
C THR A 32 -13.00 -26.52 9.01
N VAL A 33 -12.71 -27.02 7.81
CA VAL A 33 -11.36 -27.01 7.23
C VAL A 33 -10.95 -25.61 6.80
N VAL A 34 -11.87 -24.80 6.28
CA VAL A 34 -11.63 -23.39 5.94
C VAL A 34 -11.35 -22.58 7.20
N GLU A 35 -12.20 -22.66 8.21
CA GLU A 35 -11.97 -21.99 9.51
C GLU A 35 -10.64 -22.37 10.16
N ALA A 36 -10.28 -23.67 10.15
CA ALA A 36 -9.01 -24.13 10.70
C ALA A 36 -7.79 -23.60 9.90
N LYS A 37 -7.91 -23.43 8.57
CA LYS A 37 -6.88 -22.82 7.72
C LYS A 37 -6.76 -21.33 8.00
N GLU A 38 -7.87 -20.61 8.09
CA GLU A 38 -7.88 -19.18 8.41
C GLU A 38 -7.29 -18.90 9.80
N GLN A 39 -7.66 -19.69 10.83
CA GLN A 39 -7.07 -19.58 12.17
C GLN A 39 -5.57 -19.87 12.18
N ARG A 40 -5.08 -20.86 11.42
CA ARG A 40 -3.64 -21.12 11.29
C ARG A 40 -2.90 -20.00 10.58
N TYR A 41 -3.50 -19.45 9.52
CA TYR A 41 -2.92 -18.34 8.78
C TYR A 41 -2.83 -17.09 9.66
N PHE A 42 -3.90 -16.76 10.37
CA PHE A 42 -3.93 -15.64 11.31
C PHE A 42 -2.90 -15.81 12.45
N SER A 43 -2.82 -16.99 13.07
CA SER A 43 -1.87 -17.26 14.14
C SER A 43 -0.40 -17.19 13.67
N LYS A 44 -0.11 -17.62 12.42
CA LYS A 44 1.23 -17.54 11.82
C LYS A 44 1.62 -16.09 11.54
N ASN A 45 0.71 -15.27 11.04
CA ASN A 45 0.95 -13.86 10.77
C ASN A 45 1.25 -13.08 12.05
N VAL A 46 0.47 -13.30 13.11
CA VAL A 46 0.71 -12.68 14.43
C VAL A 46 2.07 -13.08 15.01
N LYS A 47 2.47 -14.35 14.84
CA LYS A 47 3.79 -14.82 15.29
C LYS A 47 4.92 -14.13 14.51
N ASN A 48 4.79 -14.00 13.20
CA ASN A 48 5.80 -13.36 12.36
C ASN A 48 5.90 -11.85 12.69
N GLU A 49 4.78 -11.17 12.86
CA GLU A 49 4.76 -9.78 13.27
C GLU A 49 5.45 -9.57 14.63
N LEU A 50 5.16 -10.41 15.61
CA LEU A 50 5.83 -10.37 16.92
C LEU A 50 7.35 -10.60 16.80
N LEU A 51 7.80 -11.44 15.87
CA LEU A 51 9.19 -11.70 15.63
C LEU A 51 9.90 -10.49 14.99
N LEU A 52 9.24 -9.82 14.03
CA LEU A 52 9.72 -8.55 13.45
C LEU A 52 9.84 -7.45 14.53
N GLN A 53 8.88 -7.38 15.46
CA GLN A 53 8.96 -6.44 16.60
C GLN A 53 10.16 -6.73 17.51
N LYS A 54 10.45 -8.00 17.78
CA LYS A 54 11.64 -8.40 18.55
C LYS A 54 12.93 -8.05 17.82
N ALA A 55 12.98 -8.25 16.53
CA ALA A 55 14.10 -7.87 15.67
C ALA A 55 14.37 -6.36 15.72
N MET A 56 13.32 -5.53 15.74
CA MET A 56 13.44 -4.09 15.92
C MET A 56 14.06 -3.72 17.27
N VAL A 57 13.67 -4.39 18.35
CA VAL A 57 14.26 -4.16 19.68
C VAL A 57 15.75 -4.52 19.70
N ASP A 58 16.15 -5.63 19.08
CA ASP A 58 17.54 -6.01 18.94
C ASP A 58 18.33 -4.99 18.10
N ALA A 59 17.76 -4.49 17.01
CA ALA A 59 18.36 -3.44 16.20
C ALA A 59 18.62 -2.14 16.98
N LEU A 60 17.67 -1.71 17.80
CA LEU A 60 17.84 -0.55 18.67
C LEU A 60 18.96 -0.75 19.69
N GLN A 61 19.09 -1.97 20.27
CA GLN A 61 20.18 -2.28 21.17
C GLN A 61 21.54 -2.21 20.44
N LYS A 62 21.64 -2.72 19.20
CA LYS A 62 22.88 -2.63 18.41
C LYS A 62 23.25 -1.18 18.08
N ILE A 63 22.28 -0.32 17.80
CA ILE A 63 22.55 1.12 17.63
C ILE A 63 23.09 1.71 18.94
N ALA A 64 22.46 1.43 20.08
CA ALA A 64 22.92 1.92 21.37
C ALA A 64 24.34 1.47 21.73
N ASP A 65 24.71 0.25 21.37
CA ASP A 65 26.03 -0.34 21.66
C ASP A 65 27.13 0.14 20.69
N SER A 66 26.78 0.50 19.45
CA SER A 66 27.78 0.67 18.36
C SER A 66 27.79 2.05 17.72
N PHE A 67 26.75 2.85 17.88
CA PHE A 67 26.70 4.19 17.29
C PHE A 67 27.50 5.21 18.12
N HIS A 68 28.46 5.88 17.49
CA HIS A 68 29.39 6.83 18.14
C HIS A 68 29.35 8.23 17.52
N GLY A 69 28.22 8.63 16.87
CA GLY A 69 28.05 9.98 16.34
C GLY A 69 28.63 10.18 14.94
N GLU A 70 28.80 9.11 14.16
CA GLU A 70 29.19 9.12 12.75
C GLU A 70 28.15 8.37 11.92
N ASP A 71 28.13 8.60 10.60
CA ASP A 71 27.26 7.84 9.70
C ASP A 71 27.62 6.34 9.81
N TRP A 72 26.61 5.51 9.99
CA TRP A 72 26.78 4.09 10.29
C TRP A 72 25.73 3.23 9.59
N GLU A 73 26.19 2.19 8.91
CA GLU A 73 25.35 1.19 8.24
C GLU A 73 25.68 -0.18 8.77
N TYR A 74 24.66 -1.00 9.04
CA TYR A 74 24.84 -2.35 9.52
C TYR A 74 23.72 -3.27 9.05
N THR A 75 24.11 -4.41 8.48
CA THR A 75 23.19 -5.45 8.03
C THR A 75 23.52 -6.76 8.73
N TYR A 76 22.50 -7.48 9.20
CA TYR A 76 22.68 -8.79 9.82
C TYR A 76 21.41 -9.63 9.78
N ASP A 77 21.56 -10.93 10.04
CA ASP A 77 20.45 -11.85 10.20
C ASP A 77 20.12 -11.98 11.69
N PHE A 78 18.92 -11.54 12.08
CA PHE A 78 18.41 -11.70 13.44
C PHE A 78 18.00 -13.15 13.70
N GLU A 79 17.30 -13.76 12.73
CA GLU A 79 16.92 -15.17 12.71
C GLU A 79 17.35 -15.79 11.38
N LYS A 80 17.90 -16.98 11.41
CA LYS A 80 18.46 -17.64 10.21
C LYS A 80 17.49 -18.55 9.47
N GLY A 81 16.25 -18.69 9.98
CA GLY A 81 15.22 -19.47 9.28
C GLY A 81 15.39 -20.99 9.47
N GLU A 82 15.54 -21.47 10.69
CA GLU A 82 15.59 -22.90 10.99
C GLU A 82 14.20 -23.45 11.29
N GLY A 83 13.83 -24.55 10.63
CA GLY A 83 12.51 -25.19 10.78
C GLY A 83 11.37 -24.26 10.37
N ASP A 84 10.41 -24.00 11.27
CA ASP A 84 9.27 -23.09 11.04
C ASP A 84 9.58 -21.63 11.37
N THR A 85 10.80 -21.30 11.77
CA THR A 85 11.20 -19.92 12.08
C THR A 85 11.56 -19.20 10.76
N PRO A 86 10.99 -18.04 10.47
CA PRO A 86 11.34 -17.30 9.27
C PRO A 86 12.77 -16.74 9.37
N HIS A 87 13.42 -16.61 8.23
CA HIS A 87 14.65 -15.83 8.12
C HIS A 87 14.30 -14.33 8.27
N ILE A 88 14.94 -13.63 9.21
CA ILE A 88 14.74 -12.19 9.40
C ILE A 88 16.06 -11.47 9.20
N ARG A 89 16.08 -10.63 8.19
CA ARG A 89 17.17 -9.73 7.89
C ARG A 89 16.87 -8.34 8.45
N ILE A 90 17.89 -7.74 9.05
CA ILE A 90 17.86 -6.36 9.53
C ILE A 90 18.85 -5.54 8.72
N ASP A 91 18.37 -4.41 8.20
CA ASP A 91 19.19 -3.38 7.59
C ASP A 91 19.00 -2.09 8.40
N ILE A 92 20.11 -1.53 8.91
CA ILE A 92 20.15 -0.31 9.72
C ILE A 92 20.96 0.72 8.96
N ASN A 93 20.42 1.94 8.84
CA ASN A 93 21.13 3.08 8.28
C ASN A 93 20.96 4.27 9.23
N VAL A 94 22.07 4.75 9.81
CA VAL A 94 22.12 5.90 10.72
C VAL A 94 22.90 7.01 10.07
N GLN A 95 22.24 8.15 9.83
CA GLN A 95 22.89 9.33 9.24
C GLN A 95 22.15 10.62 9.57
N LYS A 96 22.75 11.77 9.23
CA LYS A 96 22.12 13.07 9.31
C LYS A 96 21.21 13.33 8.11
N TYR A 97 20.04 12.70 8.11
CA TYR A 97 19.10 12.75 7.00
C TYR A 97 18.61 14.15 6.67
N PHE A 98 18.33 14.97 7.69
CA PHE A 98 17.66 16.27 7.49
C PHE A 98 18.60 17.46 7.68
N LYS A 99 19.29 17.56 8.82
CA LYS A 99 20.31 18.59 9.09
C LYS A 99 21.42 18.05 9.98
N GLU A 100 21.42 18.44 11.25
CA GLU A 100 22.49 18.11 12.21
C GLU A 100 22.15 16.89 13.08
N THR A 101 20.87 16.57 13.22
CA THR A 101 20.40 15.47 14.07
C THR A 101 20.50 14.14 13.31
N TYR A 102 21.00 13.12 13.97
CA TYR A 102 21.03 11.77 13.44
C TYR A 102 19.64 11.11 13.50
N TYR A 103 19.38 10.32 12.48
CA TYR A 103 18.21 9.46 12.44
C TYR A 103 18.64 8.05 12.05
N ALA A 104 17.91 7.05 12.54
CA ALA A 104 18.07 5.67 12.15
C ALA A 104 16.85 5.22 11.33
N VAL A 105 17.05 4.76 10.11
CA VAL A 105 16.06 3.98 9.37
C VAL A 105 16.40 2.51 9.56
N ILE A 106 15.44 1.73 10.02
CA ILE A 106 15.59 0.30 10.28
C ILE A 106 14.57 -0.46 9.47
N TYR A 107 15.05 -1.41 8.68
CA TYR A 107 14.22 -2.39 7.97
C TYR A 107 14.39 -3.74 8.65
N ALA A 108 13.28 -4.34 9.09
CA ALA A 108 13.23 -5.73 9.53
C ALA A 108 12.36 -6.50 8.53
N SER A 109 12.95 -7.44 7.80
CA SER A 109 12.27 -8.14 6.73
C SER A 109 12.35 -9.65 6.92
N ASP A 110 11.18 -10.33 6.83
CA ASP A 110 11.11 -11.73 6.48
C ASP A 110 10.86 -11.86 4.96
N TYR A 111 10.64 -13.05 4.41
CA TYR A 111 10.38 -13.21 2.97
C TYR A 111 9.03 -12.67 2.51
N VAL A 112 8.14 -12.34 3.43
CA VAL A 112 6.75 -11.97 3.13
C VAL A 112 6.45 -10.54 3.57
N ASN A 113 7.06 -10.08 4.66
CA ASN A 113 6.72 -8.84 5.31
C ASN A 113 7.96 -8.00 5.59
N THR A 114 7.79 -6.68 5.54
CA THR A 114 8.83 -5.73 5.94
C THR A 114 8.23 -4.72 6.92
N LEU A 115 8.87 -4.58 8.08
CA LEU A 115 8.60 -3.52 9.05
C LEU A 115 9.68 -2.46 8.90
N VAL A 116 9.27 -1.21 8.68
CA VAL A 116 10.18 -0.06 8.57
C VAL A 116 9.92 0.90 9.70
N ARG A 117 10.98 1.36 10.36
CA ARG A 117 10.89 2.41 11.38
C ARG A 117 11.94 3.48 11.17
N LEU A 118 11.54 4.71 11.45
CA LEU A 118 12.44 5.86 11.52
C LEU A 118 12.51 6.34 12.97
N TYR A 119 13.72 6.46 13.49
CA TYR A 119 13.99 7.00 14.81
C TYR A 119 14.83 8.26 14.71
N ARG A 120 14.45 9.30 15.46
CA ARG A 120 15.34 10.42 15.76
C ARG A 120 16.25 10.04 16.92
N ILE A 121 17.55 10.30 16.78
CA ILE A 121 18.53 10.03 17.82
C ILE A 121 18.92 11.36 18.45
N ASP A 122 18.59 11.53 19.72
CA ASP A 122 18.93 12.71 20.50
C ASP A 122 19.71 12.26 21.76
N HIS A 123 21.04 12.37 21.69
CA HIS A 123 21.96 11.80 22.66
C HIS A 123 21.73 10.29 22.83
N ASP A 124 21.31 9.85 24.01
CA ASP A 124 21.05 8.43 24.30
C ASP A 124 19.56 8.05 24.13
N VAL A 125 18.73 8.96 23.59
CA VAL A 125 17.29 8.73 23.42
C VAL A 125 16.97 8.54 21.95
N MET A 126 16.37 7.39 21.62
CA MET A 126 15.82 7.12 20.30
C MET A 126 14.30 7.31 20.32
N GLN A 127 13.84 8.34 19.62
CA GLN A 127 12.41 8.66 19.50
C GLN A 127 11.86 8.14 18.18
N GLU A 128 10.90 7.21 18.24
CA GLU A 128 10.19 6.74 17.05
C GLU A 128 9.40 7.85 16.38
N LYS A 129 9.61 8.06 15.09
CA LYS A 129 8.95 9.06 14.26
C LYS A 129 7.89 8.44 13.35
N LEU A 130 8.12 7.23 12.85
CA LEU A 130 7.17 6.46 12.07
C LEU A 130 7.42 4.96 12.25
N SER A 131 6.37 4.17 12.00
CA SER A 131 6.41 2.72 11.99
C SER A 131 5.43 2.22 10.94
N GLU A 132 5.94 1.64 9.84
CA GLU A 132 5.13 1.17 8.71
C GLU A 132 5.36 -0.32 8.45
N TYR A 133 4.28 -1.02 8.21
CA TYR A 133 4.28 -2.46 7.94
C TYR A 133 3.85 -2.73 6.49
N PHE A 134 4.71 -3.41 5.75
CA PHE A 134 4.52 -3.75 4.34
C PHE A 134 4.38 -5.26 4.20
N PRO A 135 3.16 -5.77 3.97
CA PRO A 135 2.90 -7.19 3.75
C PRO A 135 3.16 -7.62 2.30
N TRP A 136 3.02 -8.93 2.04
CA TRP A 136 2.91 -9.50 0.71
C TRP A 136 4.13 -9.25 -0.18
N MET A 137 5.33 -9.44 0.35
CA MET A 137 6.59 -9.29 -0.41
C MET A 137 6.78 -7.87 -0.99
N THR A 138 6.10 -6.87 -0.41
CA THR A 138 6.34 -5.48 -0.76
C THR A 138 7.65 -5.02 -0.15
N VAL A 139 8.56 -4.56 -1.00
CA VAL A 139 9.89 -4.08 -0.59
C VAL A 139 9.91 -2.56 -0.70
N PRO A 140 9.80 -1.84 0.41
CA PRO A 140 9.90 -0.38 0.41
C PRO A 140 11.36 0.07 0.32
N SER A 141 11.56 1.28 -0.21
CA SER A 141 12.81 2.03 -0.13
C SER A 141 12.53 3.42 0.39
N ASP A 142 13.52 4.06 1.00
CA ASP A 142 13.40 5.43 1.47
C ASP A 142 14.05 6.43 0.51
N THR A 143 13.56 7.67 0.55
CA THR A 143 14.13 8.79 -0.18
C THR A 143 13.88 10.10 0.59
N ILE A 144 14.77 11.06 0.39
CA ILE A 144 14.77 12.34 1.09
C ILE A 144 14.91 13.48 0.10
N PHE A 145 13.93 14.36 0.09
CA PHE A 145 13.88 15.51 -0.81
C PHE A 145 12.92 16.57 -0.25
N ASP A 146 12.92 17.76 -0.82
CA ASP A 146 11.93 18.81 -0.54
C ASP A 146 10.75 18.59 -1.48
N ALA A 147 9.65 18.07 -0.99
CA ALA A 147 8.48 17.71 -1.80
C ALA A 147 7.54 18.90 -2.04
N ASN A 148 7.44 19.82 -1.08
CA ASN A 148 6.49 20.93 -1.08
C ASN A 148 7.11 22.29 -1.44
N GLY A 149 8.46 22.38 -1.54
CA GLY A 149 9.19 23.59 -1.90
C GLY A 149 9.41 24.55 -0.72
N ASP A 150 9.30 24.08 0.52
CA ASP A 150 9.52 24.90 1.73
C ASP A 150 10.99 24.92 2.16
N LYS A 151 11.88 24.28 1.40
CA LYS A 151 13.31 24.14 1.65
C LYS A 151 13.67 23.29 2.87
N VAL A 152 12.72 22.57 3.42
CA VAL A 152 12.94 21.55 4.42
C VAL A 152 12.88 20.19 3.74
N LYS A 153 13.76 19.29 4.12
CA LYS A 153 13.73 17.93 3.59
C LYS A 153 12.57 17.15 4.20
N ASP A 154 11.89 16.43 3.36
CA ASP A 154 10.83 15.50 3.70
C ASP A 154 11.37 14.06 3.59
N PHE A 155 10.67 13.12 4.15
CA PHE A 155 10.99 11.70 4.08
C PHE A 155 9.88 10.97 3.31
N ALA A 156 10.21 10.09 2.42
CA ALA A 156 9.21 9.25 1.77
C ALA A 156 9.65 7.79 1.76
N LEU A 157 8.70 6.90 2.05
CA LEU A 157 8.81 5.49 1.73
C LEU A 157 8.16 5.25 0.37
N THR A 158 8.90 4.64 -0.54
CA THR A 158 8.46 4.38 -1.91
C THR A 158 8.42 2.88 -2.15
N PHE A 159 7.36 2.40 -2.78
CA PHE A 159 7.22 0.98 -3.05
C PHE A 159 6.28 0.72 -4.22
N TYR A 160 6.46 -0.46 -4.83
CA TYR A 160 5.52 -1.04 -5.77
C TYR A 160 4.83 -2.23 -5.09
N PRO A 161 3.49 -2.27 -5.00
CA PRO A 161 2.79 -3.41 -4.41
C PRO A 161 3.09 -4.70 -5.16
N SER A 162 3.31 -5.79 -4.45
CA SER A 162 3.60 -7.10 -5.04
C SER A 162 2.43 -7.70 -5.84
N SER A 163 1.23 -7.18 -5.63
CA SER A 163 0.00 -7.58 -6.33
C SER A 163 -0.60 -6.41 -7.08
N GLY A 164 -1.01 -6.64 -8.31
CA GLY A 164 -1.64 -5.64 -9.16
C GLY A 164 -1.15 -5.72 -10.60
N CYS A 165 -1.89 -5.11 -11.52
CA CYS A 165 -1.64 -5.20 -12.95
C CYS A 165 -1.02 -3.94 -13.54
N CYS A 166 -1.00 -2.85 -12.86
CA CYS A 166 -0.89 -1.54 -13.48
C CYS A 166 0.22 -0.71 -12.83
N ARG A 167 0.71 0.34 -13.51
CA ARG A 167 1.74 1.21 -12.95
C ARG A 167 1.24 1.81 -11.61
N ARG A 168 1.98 1.54 -10.54
CA ARG A 168 1.57 1.91 -9.18
C ARG A 168 2.78 2.14 -8.28
N ASP A 169 3.56 3.17 -8.58
CA ASP A 169 4.62 3.63 -7.69
C ASP A 169 3.95 4.42 -6.55
N ILE A 170 3.92 3.86 -5.34
CA ILE A 170 3.29 4.48 -4.18
C ILE A 170 4.34 5.21 -3.36
N TYR A 171 3.98 6.40 -2.89
CA TYR A 171 4.77 7.22 -1.97
C TYR A 171 3.97 7.43 -0.68
N TYR A 172 4.54 7.01 0.45
CA TYR A 172 4.12 7.47 1.77
C TYR A 172 5.02 8.63 2.14
N LEU A 173 4.53 9.85 1.96
CA LEU A 173 5.28 11.08 2.14
C LEU A 173 5.04 11.67 3.53
N TYR A 174 6.11 11.84 4.29
CA TYR A 174 6.13 12.42 5.65
C TYR A 174 6.79 13.78 5.59
N LEU A 175 6.00 14.83 5.83
CA LEU A 175 6.48 16.21 5.74
C LEU A 175 7.25 16.64 6.97
N SER A 176 8.41 17.25 6.74
CA SER A 176 9.23 17.95 7.74
C SER A 176 9.47 17.14 9.03
N PRO A 177 10.02 15.91 8.99
CA PRO A 177 10.21 15.08 10.17
C PRO A 177 11.03 15.75 11.28
N GLU A 178 11.95 16.64 10.90
CA GLU A 178 12.79 17.39 11.83
C GLU A 178 12.00 18.39 12.68
N LYS A 179 10.96 19.01 12.10
CA LYS A 179 10.18 20.06 12.77
C LYS A 179 9.06 19.51 13.65
N LYS A 180 8.64 18.26 13.42
CA LYS A 180 7.47 17.68 14.10
C LYS A 180 7.87 16.84 15.30
N GLU A 181 7.17 17.04 16.39
CA GLU A 181 7.26 16.17 17.56
C GLU A 181 6.31 14.98 17.42
N GLY A 182 6.64 13.86 18.10
CA GLY A 182 5.84 12.65 18.09
C GLY A 182 5.87 11.89 16.77
N GLN A 183 4.89 11.02 16.59
CA GLN A 183 4.73 10.22 15.38
C GLN A 183 4.23 11.08 14.21
N LEU A 184 4.72 10.75 13.01
CA LEU A 184 4.35 11.40 11.77
C LEU A 184 3.19 10.66 11.12
N SER A 185 2.34 11.40 10.43
CA SER A 185 1.38 10.86 9.47
C SER A 185 1.87 11.09 8.05
N TYR A 186 1.53 10.21 7.14
CA TYR A 186 1.91 10.33 5.73
C TYR A 186 0.76 10.84 4.85
N ILE A 187 1.16 11.36 3.70
CA ILE A 187 0.30 11.60 2.55
C ILE A 187 0.59 10.50 1.52
N GLU A 188 -0.42 9.72 1.16
CA GLU A 188 -0.28 8.72 0.11
C GLU A 188 -0.42 9.38 -1.27
N LEU A 189 0.54 9.11 -2.15
CA LEU A 189 0.54 9.56 -3.53
C LEU A 189 0.85 8.38 -4.45
N ILE A 190 0.16 8.32 -5.58
CA ILE A 190 0.35 7.28 -6.59
C ILE A 190 0.95 7.92 -7.85
N ASN A 191 2.07 7.37 -8.33
CA ASN A 191 2.79 7.84 -9.52
C ASN A 191 3.04 9.37 -9.54
N PRO A 192 3.51 10.00 -8.45
CA PRO A 192 3.70 11.44 -8.41
C PRO A 192 4.95 11.88 -9.19
N THR A 193 4.89 13.09 -9.73
CA THR A 193 6.03 13.88 -10.16
C THR A 193 6.02 15.18 -9.39
N PHE A 194 7.07 15.44 -8.61
CA PHE A 194 7.15 16.59 -7.72
C PHE A 194 7.77 17.80 -8.44
N TYR A 195 7.17 18.97 -8.25
CA TYR A 195 7.64 20.25 -8.77
C TYR A 195 7.77 21.25 -7.61
N PRO A 196 8.77 21.10 -6.74
CA PRO A 196 8.88 21.90 -5.51
C PRO A 196 8.99 23.41 -5.77
N LYS A 197 9.64 23.83 -6.86
CA LYS A 197 9.75 25.25 -7.24
C LYS A 197 8.40 25.88 -7.61
N GLU A 198 7.46 25.07 -8.05
CA GLU A 198 6.10 25.49 -8.42
C GLU A 198 5.12 25.27 -7.28
N HIS A 199 5.51 24.60 -6.20
CA HIS A 199 4.65 24.09 -5.13
C HIS A 199 3.53 23.20 -5.67
N LEU A 200 3.86 22.33 -6.64
CA LEU A 200 2.92 21.47 -7.33
C LEU A 200 3.36 20.00 -7.30
N ILE A 201 2.36 19.12 -7.41
CA ILE A 201 2.51 17.72 -7.77
C ILE A 201 1.65 17.49 -9.00
N ARG A 202 2.23 16.85 -10.04
CA ARG A 202 1.48 16.29 -11.16
C ARG A 202 1.74 14.80 -11.18
N GLY A 203 0.81 14.02 -11.71
CA GLY A 203 1.02 12.58 -11.82
C GLY A 203 -0.07 11.91 -12.61
N ILE A 204 0.00 10.58 -12.66
CA ILE A 204 -1.01 9.72 -13.27
C ILE A 204 -1.68 8.88 -12.19
N GLY A 205 -3.00 8.66 -12.32
CA GLY A 205 -3.74 7.80 -11.42
C GLY A 205 -3.39 6.32 -11.58
N TYR A 206 -4.10 5.50 -10.83
CA TYR A 206 -3.98 4.05 -10.89
C TYR A 206 -5.09 3.46 -11.78
N GLY A 207 -4.70 2.64 -12.74
CA GLY A 207 -5.62 1.97 -13.65
C GLY A 207 -4.90 1.33 -14.83
N TRP A 208 -5.66 0.88 -15.82
CA TRP A 208 -5.12 0.33 -17.06
C TRP A 208 -4.48 1.40 -17.94
N PRO A 209 -3.52 1.05 -18.80
CA PRO A 209 -2.94 1.99 -19.76
C PRO A 209 -4.05 2.71 -20.55
N GLY A 210 -3.92 4.03 -20.70
CA GLY A 210 -4.91 4.86 -21.39
C GLY A 210 -6.24 5.12 -20.66
N HIS A 211 -6.49 4.43 -19.55
CA HIS A 211 -7.72 4.55 -18.76
C HIS A 211 -7.48 5.18 -17.37
N VAL A 212 -6.43 5.94 -17.24
CA VAL A 212 -6.07 6.68 -16.02
C VAL A 212 -6.25 8.17 -16.24
N GLU A 213 -6.35 8.92 -15.14
CA GLU A 213 -6.31 10.36 -15.17
C GLU A 213 -4.91 10.92 -15.03
N LEU A 214 -4.67 12.10 -15.57
CA LEU A 214 -3.64 13.00 -15.08
C LEU A 214 -4.22 13.82 -13.95
N TYR A 215 -3.46 14.01 -12.88
CA TYR A 215 -3.85 14.87 -11.77
C TYR A 215 -2.85 15.98 -11.53
N LYS A 216 -3.33 17.07 -10.88
CA LYS A 216 -2.52 18.19 -10.46
C LYS A 216 -2.98 18.69 -9.10
N TYR A 217 -2.06 18.67 -8.15
CA TYR A 217 -2.26 19.17 -6.80
C TYR A 217 -1.35 20.36 -6.53
N ARG A 218 -1.80 21.23 -5.64
CA ARG A 218 -1.03 22.38 -5.14
C ARG A 218 -0.85 22.27 -3.64
N TRP A 219 0.35 22.50 -3.20
CA TRP A 219 0.62 22.63 -1.78
C TRP A 219 0.04 23.92 -1.21
N ARG A 220 -0.65 23.81 -0.08
CA ARG A 220 -1.07 24.89 0.79
C ARG A 220 -0.53 24.65 2.20
N GLY A 221 0.73 25.03 2.43
CA GLY A 221 1.49 24.59 3.58
C GLY A 221 1.73 23.09 3.51
N GLU A 222 1.13 22.33 4.41
CA GLU A 222 1.26 20.87 4.47
C GLU A 222 0.05 20.12 3.85
N GLU A 223 -0.94 20.82 3.36
CA GLU A 223 -2.13 20.25 2.75
C GLU A 223 -2.07 20.29 1.21
N LEU A 224 -2.74 19.35 0.58
CA LEU A 224 -2.90 19.29 -0.88
C LEU A 224 -4.28 19.79 -1.30
N ASP A 225 -4.28 20.77 -2.19
CA ASP A 225 -5.48 21.25 -2.88
C ASP A 225 -5.52 20.71 -4.32
N THR A 226 -6.60 20.02 -4.68
CA THR A 226 -6.82 19.52 -6.03
C THR A 226 -7.09 20.68 -6.98
N LEU A 227 -6.24 20.85 -7.98
CA LEU A 227 -6.43 21.86 -9.01
C LEU A 227 -7.24 21.33 -10.19
N GLU A 228 -6.84 20.18 -10.74
CA GLU A 228 -7.49 19.59 -11.90
C GLU A 228 -7.18 18.10 -12.07
N TYR A 229 -8.08 17.44 -12.80
CA TYR A 229 -7.87 16.15 -13.44
C TYR A 229 -8.03 16.29 -14.94
N ILE A 230 -7.33 15.49 -15.71
CA ILE A 230 -7.47 15.41 -17.17
C ILE A 230 -7.64 13.94 -17.53
N LEU A 231 -8.65 13.68 -18.38
CA LEU A 231 -8.98 12.36 -18.91
C LEU A 231 -9.01 12.38 -20.42
N PRO A 232 -8.71 11.29 -21.13
CA PRO A 232 -9.05 11.16 -22.54
C PRO A 232 -10.57 11.30 -22.74
N ASP A 233 -10.97 12.02 -23.77
CA ASP A 233 -12.40 12.21 -24.08
C ASP A 233 -12.93 11.01 -24.87
N VAL A 234 -13.71 10.18 -24.21
CA VAL A 234 -14.33 8.97 -24.79
C VAL A 234 -15.15 9.31 -26.02
N ALA A 235 -15.91 10.43 -26.02
CA ALA A 235 -16.74 10.85 -27.14
C ALA A 235 -15.94 11.14 -28.43
N THR A 236 -14.66 11.46 -28.30
CA THR A 236 -13.75 11.71 -29.44
C THR A 236 -12.75 10.58 -29.64
N LYS A 237 -12.91 9.46 -28.92
CA LYS A 237 -11.97 8.34 -28.92
C LYS A 237 -10.53 8.79 -28.61
N GLY A 238 -10.39 9.59 -27.57
CA GLY A 238 -9.10 10.09 -27.12
C GLY A 238 -8.47 11.19 -27.98
N LYS A 239 -9.13 11.69 -29.03
CA LYS A 239 -8.60 12.79 -29.87
C LYS A 239 -8.58 14.14 -29.18
N THR A 240 -9.36 14.28 -28.11
CA THR A 240 -9.41 15.43 -27.21
C THR A 240 -9.39 14.94 -25.76
N PHE A 241 -9.27 15.89 -24.83
CA PHE A 241 -9.22 15.58 -23.41
C PHE A 241 -10.28 16.39 -22.67
N LEU A 242 -10.77 15.83 -21.56
CA LEU A 242 -11.69 16.51 -20.63
C LEU A 242 -10.91 16.91 -19.38
N LYS A 243 -11.07 18.16 -18.95
CA LYS A 243 -10.46 18.72 -17.76
C LYS A 243 -11.50 19.20 -16.77
N GLY A 244 -11.34 18.84 -15.47
CA GLY A 244 -12.20 19.26 -14.38
C GLY A 244 -11.53 19.15 -13.01
N ARG A 245 -12.20 19.66 -11.96
CA ARG A 245 -11.69 19.59 -10.57
C ARG A 245 -12.11 18.35 -9.80
N ASN A 246 -13.09 17.64 -10.27
CA ASN A 246 -13.66 16.49 -9.57
C ASN A 246 -13.63 15.26 -10.47
N LEU A 247 -12.87 14.24 -10.08
CA LEU A 247 -12.72 13.01 -10.85
C LEU A 247 -14.06 12.26 -11.05
N TYR A 248 -14.93 12.27 -10.04
CA TYR A 248 -16.22 11.55 -10.07
C TYR A 248 -17.44 12.41 -10.44
N GLY A 249 -17.23 13.66 -10.80
CA GLY A 249 -18.30 14.61 -11.05
C GLY A 249 -18.08 15.45 -12.30
N PHE A 250 -17.52 14.85 -13.36
CA PHE A 250 -17.50 15.49 -14.68
C PHE A 250 -18.94 15.68 -15.15
N THR A 251 -19.52 16.85 -14.88
CA THR A 251 -20.80 17.24 -15.44
C THR A 251 -20.52 18.12 -16.66
N LYS A 252 -21.28 17.93 -17.74
CA LYS A 252 -21.10 18.67 -19.01
C LYS A 252 -21.00 20.20 -18.83
N GLU A 253 -21.47 20.72 -17.72
CA GLU A 253 -21.47 22.17 -17.42
C GLU A 253 -20.14 22.66 -16.79
N LYS A 254 -19.28 21.75 -16.31
CA LYS A 254 -18.03 22.07 -15.59
C LYS A 254 -16.76 21.54 -16.25
N GLU A 255 -16.91 20.86 -17.38
CA GLU A 255 -15.81 20.30 -18.13
C GLU A 255 -15.26 21.31 -19.13
N ILE A 256 -13.93 21.37 -19.19
CA ILE A 256 -13.23 22.09 -20.24
C ILE A 256 -12.64 21.07 -21.19
N ARG A 257 -13.07 21.14 -22.47
CA ARG A 257 -12.47 20.29 -23.53
C ARG A 257 -11.18 20.90 -24.02
N LEU A 258 -10.13 20.08 -24.04
CA LEU A 258 -8.81 20.42 -24.52
C LEU A 258 -8.54 19.69 -25.84
N THR A 259 -8.05 20.37 -26.85
CA THR A 259 -7.62 19.78 -28.14
C THR A 259 -6.24 19.16 -28.08
N LYS A 260 -5.44 19.53 -27.08
CA LYS A 260 -4.11 18.97 -26.79
C LYS A 260 -3.84 19.06 -25.30
N LEU A 261 -2.97 18.19 -24.80
CA LEU A 261 -2.48 18.29 -23.42
C LEU A 261 -1.69 19.59 -23.21
N PRO A 262 -1.87 20.25 -22.05
CA PRO A 262 -1.02 21.36 -21.66
C PRO A 262 0.46 20.97 -21.60
N GLU A 263 1.34 21.87 -22.03
CA GLU A 263 2.78 21.62 -22.11
C GLU A 263 3.41 21.21 -20.76
N GLU A 264 2.87 21.74 -19.68
CA GLU A 264 3.31 21.45 -18.31
C GLU A 264 3.18 19.97 -17.88
N TYR A 265 2.42 19.16 -18.60
CA TYR A 265 2.29 17.72 -18.37
C TYR A 265 3.33 16.88 -19.11
N GLN A 266 4.07 17.47 -20.05
CA GLN A 266 5.06 16.72 -20.84
C GLN A 266 6.24 16.17 -20.02
N THR A 267 6.42 16.68 -18.80
CA THR A 267 7.47 16.25 -17.87
C THR A 267 6.96 15.30 -16.78
N VAL A 268 5.70 14.88 -16.84
CA VAL A 268 5.13 13.92 -15.88
C VAL A 268 5.73 12.55 -16.13
N ILE A 269 6.24 11.93 -15.07
CA ILE A 269 6.78 10.58 -15.12
C ILE A 269 5.66 9.58 -15.42
N GLY A 270 5.80 8.79 -16.48
CA GLY A 270 4.80 7.82 -16.91
C GLY A 270 3.72 8.42 -17.81
N LEU A 271 3.92 9.60 -18.40
CA LEU A 271 2.96 10.18 -19.34
C LEU A 271 2.62 9.23 -20.50
N GLU A 272 3.59 8.43 -20.95
CA GLU A 272 3.40 7.42 -21.98
C GLU A 272 2.30 6.41 -21.61
N TYR A 273 2.17 6.07 -20.33
CA TYR A 273 1.15 5.17 -19.82
C TYR A 273 -0.26 5.79 -19.88
N PHE A 274 -0.37 7.08 -19.63
CA PHE A 274 -1.61 7.84 -19.83
C PHE A 274 -2.03 7.92 -21.30
N LEU A 275 -1.06 7.98 -22.22
CA LEU A 275 -1.30 8.11 -23.66
C LEU A 275 -1.40 6.75 -24.38
N ASP A 276 -1.22 5.63 -23.68
CA ASP A 276 -1.24 4.29 -24.23
C ASP A 276 -2.67 3.77 -24.40
N TYR A 277 -3.41 4.39 -25.32
CA TYR A 277 -4.77 3.97 -25.71
C TYR A 277 -4.92 3.95 -27.22
N THR A 278 -5.82 3.10 -27.69
CA THR A 278 -6.23 2.99 -29.10
C THR A 278 -7.67 3.44 -29.28
N GLU A 279 -8.11 3.66 -30.53
CA GLU A 279 -9.53 3.97 -30.80
C GLU A 279 -10.46 2.81 -30.39
N GLU A 280 -9.93 1.57 -30.31
CA GLU A 280 -10.70 0.37 -29.96
C GLU A 280 -11.04 0.35 -28.47
N ASP A 281 -10.19 0.93 -27.62
CA ASP A 281 -10.40 0.99 -26.17
C ASP A 281 -11.68 1.77 -25.80
N PHE A 282 -12.13 2.65 -26.67
CA PHE A 282 -13.34 3.48 -26.48
C PHE A 282 -14.58 2.92 -27.18
N ASN A 283 -14.55 1.71 -27.73
CA ASN A 283 -15.71 1.11 -28.43
C ASN A 283 -16.58 0.22 -27.50
N ASN A 284 -16.11 -0.07 -26.29
CA ASN A 284 -16.74 -1.03 -25.36
C ASN A 284 -17.47 -0.37 -24.17
N ASP A 285 -17.48 0.95 -24.11
CA ASP A 285 -18.25 1.77 -23.14
C ASP A 285 -19.50 2.36 -23.87
#